data_9d196371d7bcb22f26146a3207b9c942
#
_entry.id   9d196371d7bcb22f26146a3207b9c942
#
_cell.length_a   1.000
_cell.length_b   1.000
_cell.length_c   1.000
_cell.angle_alpha   90.00
_cell.angle_beta   90.00
_cell.angle_gamma   90.00
#
_symmetry.space_group_name_H-M   'P 1'
#
loop_
_entity.id
_entity.type
_entity.pdbx_description
1 polymer ?
#
loop_
_entity_poly.entity_id
_entity_poly.type
_entity_poly.pdbx_seq_one_letter_code
_entity_poly.pdbx_strand_id
1 'polypeptide(L)'
;MVPITKGWSKEEKYFVKKESGEKFFLRVSEPNTYKEKEDFFNVLKKLSKLDITFPHPIEFGMFEKGVYYLEEWIDGEGAEKIIPSLDSNEQYRLGVSAGKALKEIHSIPAPDTVEKWEKRFNKKIDRKIKEYKKCRRKLHGGDKLINYIKANKKFIENRPQCFQHGDFHMENMMVADNKIVIIDFNRFDYGDPWEEFNRIIWTAKICPVFATGIIDGYFENDVPEEFWRLLLLYAANNTLASIRWANKGISDFQTMMDYAEFFYETTDGMERIIPSWYNNMDSNLNEH
;
A
#
# COMPACT_ATOMS: atom_id res chain seq x y z
N MET A 1 -28.18 -6.45 -9.91
CA MET A 1 -26.99 -6.87 -9.17
C MET A 1 -26.15 -7.74 -10.09
N VAL A 2 -24.82 -7.44 -10.20
CA VAL A 2 -23.87 -8.14 -11.09
C VAL A 2 -22.67 -8.58 -10.24
N PRO A 3 -22.28 -9.86 -10.27
CA PRO A 3 -21.13 -10.34 -9.50
C PRO A 3 -19.81 -9.79 -10.03
N ILE A 4 -18.86 -9.51 -9.12
CA ILE A 4 -17.50 -9.06 -9.41
C ILE A 4 -16.53 -10.17 -8.99
N THR A 5 -15.84 -10.75 -9.95
CA THR A 5 -14.93 -11.89 -9.73
C THR A 5 -13.48 -11.50 -9.51
N LYS A 6 -13.14 -10.21 -9.72
CA LYS A 6 -11.77 -9.68 -9.53
C LYS A 6 -11.44 -9.54 -8.05
N GLY A 7 -10.21 -9.92 -7.66
CA GLY A 7 -9.62 -9.71 -6.32
C GLY A 7 -9.38 -11.01 -5.55
N TRP A 8 -8.62 -10.89 -4.45
CA TRP A 8 -8.07 -12.03 -3.69
C TRP A 8 -8.89 -12.39 -2.44
N SER A 9 -9.89 -11.58 -2.05
CA SER A 9 -10.70 -11.86 -0.88
C SER A 9 -11.68 -13.01 -1.15
N LYS A 10 -12.02 -13.76 -0.10
CA LYS A 10 -13.05 -14.80 -0.16
C LYS A 10 -14.48 -14.24 -0.14
N GLU A 11 -14.62 -12.93 0.02
CA GLU A 11 -15.92 -12.28 0.03
C GLU A 11 -16.57 -12.31 -1.35
N GLU A 12 -17.85 -12.51 -1.37
CA GLU A 12 -18.65 -12.26 -2.56
C GLU A 12 -18.80 -10.75 -2.76
N LYS A 13 -18.62 -10.31 -4.00
CA LYS A 13 -18.63 -8.89 -4.37
C LYS A 13 -19.62 -8.67 -5.49
N TYR A 14 -20.38 -7.58 -5.38
CA TYR A 14 -21.40 -7.25 -6.38
C TYR A 14 -21.43 -5.76 -6.69
N PHE A 15 -21.60 -5.47 -7.97
CA PHE A 15 -22.11 -4.19 -8.41
C PHE A 15 -23.64 -4.17 -8.26
N VAL A 16 -24.16 -3.16 -7.57
CA VAL A 16 -25.60 -2.97 -7.36
C VAL A 16 -26.01 -1.63 -7.95
N LYS A 17 -27.06 -1.64 -8.77
CA LYS A 17 -27.70 -0.43 -9.29
C LYS A 17 -29.17 -0.45 -8.90
N LYS A 18 -29.64 0.59 -8.21
CA LYS A 18 -31.06 0.80 -7.90
C LYS A 18 -31.83 1.30 -9.13
N GLU A 19 -33.13 1.20 -9.10
CA GLU A 19 -34.02 1.78 -10.14
C GLU A 19 -33.89 3.30 -10.22
N SER A 20 -33.56 3.97 -9.09
CA SER A 20 -33.24 5.40 -9.01
C SER A 20 -31.97 5.81 -9.78
N GLY A 21 -31.14 4.83 -10.19
CA GLY A 21 -29.85 5.06 -10.84
C GLY A 21 -28.64 5.06 -9.91
N GLU A 22 -28.85 5.08 -8.61
CA GLU A 22 -27.77 5.01 -7.61
C GLU A 22 -26.98 3.70 -7.74
N LYS A 23 -25.66 3.78 -7.60
CA LYS A 23 -24.73 2.68 -7.77
C LYS A 23 -23.98 2.39 -6.47
N PHE A 24 -23.77 1.11 -6.19
CA PHE A 24 -23.11 0.65 -4.95
C PHE A 24 -22.19 -0.52 -5.21
N PHE A 25 -21.21 -0.67 -4.31
CA PHE A 25 -20.38 -1.85 -4.18
C PHE A 25 -20.82 -2.62 -2.93
N LEU A 26 -21.36 -3.82 -3.13
CA LEU A 26 -21.83 -4.70 -2.06
C LEU A 26 -20.80 -5.79 -1.82
N ARG A 27 -20.41 -5.97 -0.57
CA ARG A 27 -19.61 -7.12 -0.11
C ARG A 27 -20.43 -7.97 0.84
N VAL A 28 -20.29 -9.29 0.67
CA VAL A 28 -20.98 -10.30 1.49
C VAL A 28 -19.96 -11.29 2.02
N SER A 29 -20.03 -11.54 3.32
CA SER A 29 -19.13 -12.43 4.07
C SER A 29 -19.91 -13.44 4.88
N GLU A 30 -19.25 -14.49 5.36
CA GLU A 30 -19.86 -15.50 6.21
C GLU A 30 -20.36 -14.92 7.55
N PRO A 31 -21.45 -15.46 8.16
CA PRO A 31 -22.02 -14.92 9.41
C PRO A 31 -21.04 -14.85 10.59
N ASN A 32 -20.09 -15.79 10.67
CA ASN A 32 -19.10 -15.86 11.74
C ASN A 32 -18.06 -14.73 11.70
N THR A 33 -18.04 -13.91 10.62
CA THR A 33 -17.14 -12.75 10.46
C THR A 33 -17.77 -11.43 10.94
N TYR A 34 -19.00 -11.46 11.51
CA TYR A 34 -19.75 -10.24 11.86
C TYR A 34 -18.90 -9.20 12.61
N LYS A 35 -18.26 -9.61 13.71
CA LYS A 35 -17.50 -8.68 14.55
C LYS A 35 -16.31 -8.07 13.81
N GLU A 36 -15.59 -8.86 13.02
CA GLU A 36 -14.49 -8.39 12.19
C GLU A 36 -14.96 -7.36 11.17
N LYS A 37 -16.09 -7.62 10.50
CA LYS A 37 -16.64 -6.72 9.47
C LYS A 37 -17.28 -5.47 10.08
N GLU A 38 -17.90 -5.56 11.26
CA GLU A 38 -18.37 -4.41 12.00
C GLU A 38 -17.21 -3.48 12.39
N ASP A 39 -16.13 -4.04 12.93
CA ASP A 39 -14.94 -3.28 13.30
C ASP A 39 -14.31 -2.61 12.07
N PHE A 40 -14.21 -3.32 10.94
CA PHE A 40 -13.75 -2.76 9.68
C PHE A 40 -14.66 -1.63 9.17
N PHE A 41 -15.97 -1.82 9.16
CA PHE A 41 -16.94 -0.80 8.75
C PHE A 41 -16.86 0.46 9.63
N ASN A 42 -16.62 0.28 10.94
CA ASN A 42 -16.38 1.40 11.86
C ASN A 42 -15.05 2.15 11.55
N VAL A 43 -14.04 1.45 11.05
CA VAL A 43 -12.82 2.08 10.54
C VAL A 43 -13.12 2.94 9.32
N LEU A 44 -13.88 2.44 8.33
CA LEU A 44 -14.27 3.21 7.15
C LEU A 44 -15.05 4.47 7.53
N LYS A 45 -15.95 4.40 8.53
CA LYS A 45 -16.64 5.59 9.06
C LYS A 45 -15.69 6.62 9.68
N LYS A 46 -14.58 6.19 10.29
CA LYS A 46 -13.57 7.14 10.78
C LYS A 46 -12.83 7.80 9.62
N LEU A 47 -12.46 7.04 8.61
CA LEU A 47 -11.83 7.56 7.38
C LEU A 47 -12.71 8.57 6.65
N SER A 48 -14.05 8.42 6.70
CA SER A 48 -14.99 9.39 6.08
C SER A 48 -14.94 10.80 6.68
N LYS A 49 -14.19 11.00 7.77
CA LYS A 49 -13.98 12.33 8.38
C LYS A 49 -12.71 13.02 7.88
N LEU A 50 -11.88 12.32 7.11
CA LEU A 50 -10.65 12.84 6.53
C LEU A 50 -10.91 13.46 5.17
N ASP A 51 -10.04 14.35 4.75
CA ASP A 51 -10.04 14.94 3.39
C ASP A 51 -9.35 14.01 2.38
N ILE A 52 -9.94 12.83 2.19
CA ILE A 52 -9.48 11.82 1.24
C ILE A 52 -10.63 11.34 0.36
N THR A 53 -10.31 10.99 -0.89
CA THR A 53 -11.29 10.38 -1.78
C THR A 53 -11.16 8.85 -1.70
N PHE A 54 -12.23 8.20 -1.28
CA PHE A 54 -12.35 6.74 -1.19
C PHE A 54 -13.82 6.33 -1.23
N PRO A 55 -14.17 5.04 -1.46
CA PRO A 55 -15.56 4.59 -1.42
C PRO A 55 -16.16 4.73 -0.01
N HIS A 56 -17.08 5.66 0.18
CA HIS A 56 -17.69 5.89 1.50
C HIS A 56 -18.58 4.72 1.92
N PRO A 57 -18.50 4.30 3.20
CA PRO A 57 -19.38 3.26 3.74
C PRO A 57 -20.81 3.81 3.90
N ILE A 58 -21.80 3.05 3.42
CA ILE A 58 -23.21 3.45 3.41
C ILE A 58 -23.99 2.67 4.44
N GLU A 59 -23.93 1.36 4.40
CA GLU A 59 -24.75 0.48 5.22
C GLU A 59 -24.00 -0.78 5.63
N PHE A 60 -24.22 -1.24 6.84
CA PHE A 60 -23.71 -2.50 7.37
C PHE A 60 -24.85 -3.26 8.02
N GLY A 61 -24.93 -4.56 7.79
CA GLY A 61 -25.97 -5.37 8.37
C GLY A 61 -25.75 -6.87 8.29
N MET A 62 -26.71 -7.58 8.83
CA MET A 62 -26.82 -9.03 8.78
C MET A 62 -28.07 -9.47 8.06
N PHE A 63 -27.99 -10.58 7.34
CA PHE A 63 -29.13 -11.24 6.75
C PHE A 63 -28.99 -12.77 6.92
N GLU A 64 -29.98 -13.55 6.50
CA GLU A 64 -30.05 -15.00 6.77
C GLU A 64 -28.77 -15.76 6.31
N LYS A 65 -28.12 -15.33 5.25
CA LYS A 65 -26.97 -16.03 4.66
C LYS A 65 -25.60 -15.42 4.98
N GLY A 66 -25.53 -14.28 5.69
CA GLY A 66 -24.26 -13.66 5.97
C GLY A 66 -24.31 -12.25 6.53
N VAL A 67 -23.14 -11.65 6.53
CA VAL A 67 -22.89 -10.24 6.88
C VAL A 67 -22.63 -9.47 5.60
N TYR A 68 -23.21 -8.29 5.49
CA TYR A 68 -22.96 -7.43 4.34
C TYR A 68 -22.54 -6.03 4.75
N TYR A 69 -21.82 -5.37 3.85
CA TYR A 69 -21.67 -3.92 3.86
C TYR A 69 -21.70 -3.34 2.46
N LEU A 70 -22.20 -2.13 2.41
CA LEU A 70 -22.44 -1.38 1.20
C LEU A 70 -21.55 -0.15 1.20
N GLU A 71 -20.84 0.07 0.12
CA GLU A 71 -19.99 1.24 -0.14
C GLU A 71 -20.47 1.95 -1.42
N GLU A 72 -20.09 3.20 -1.57
CA GLU A 72 -20.27 3.92 -2.84
C GLU A 72 -19.58 3.18 -3.98
N TRP A 73 -20.20 3.18 -5.13
CA TRP A 73 -19.55 2.73 -6.36
C TRP A 73 -18.71 3.86 -6.95
N ILE A 74 -17.46 3.59 -7.26
CA ILE A 74 -16.59 4.53 -7.95
C ILE A 74 -16.67 4.27 -9.46
N ASP A 75 -17.17 5.25 -10.21
CA ASP A 75 -17.14 5.25 -11.68
C ASP A 75 -15.76 5.74 -12.13
N GLY A 76 -14.77 4.84 -12.12
CA GLY A 76 -13.37 5.13 -12.45
C GLY A 76 -12.67 3.91 -13.00
N GLU A 77 -11.42 4.07 -13.34
CA GLU A 77 -10.55 3.01 -13.84
C GLU A 77 -9.36 2.80 -12.90
N GLY A 78 -8.80 1.59 -12.90
CA GLY A 78 -7.60 1.27 -12.09
C GLY A 78 -6.44 2.19 -12.45
N ALA A 79 -5.80 2.74 -11.42
CA ALA A 79 -4.68 3.67 -11.59
C ALA A 79 -3.51 3.05 -12.37
N GLU A 80 -3.29 1.74 -12.20
CA GLU A 80 -2.26 0.99 -12.91
C GLU A 80 -2.43 0.98 -14.44
N LYS A 81 -3.65 1.23 -14.92
CA LYS A 81 -3.96 1.29 -16.36
C LYS A 81 -3.89 2.70 -16.92
N ILE A 82 -4.40 3.66 -16.15
CA ILE A 82 -4.59 5.04 -16.62
C ILE A 82 -3.32 5.85 -16.46
N ILE A 83 -2.70 5.83 -15.28
CA ILE A 83 -1.59 6.73 -14.95
C ILE A 83 -0.40 6.59 -15.92
N PRO A 84 0.04 5.38 -16.32
CA PRO A 84 1.16 5.26 -17.25
C PRO A 84 0.93 5.88 -18.64
N SER A 85 -0.33 6.13 -19.04
CA SER A 85 -0.69 6.74 -20.32
C SER A 85 -0.83 8.27 -20.26
N LEU A 86 -0.79 8.86 -19.07
CA LEU A 86 -0.85 10.31 -18.85
C LEU A 86 0.52 10.96 -19.10
N ASP A 87 0.54 12.28 -19.31
CA ASP A 87 1.79 13.02 -19.30
C ASP A 87 2.44 13.10 -17.91
N SER A 88 3.73 13.43 -17.87
CA SER A 88 4.49 13.42 -16.61
C SER A 88 3.95 14.40 -15.56
N ASN A 89 3.39 15.54 -15.96
CA ASN A 89 2.83 16.50 -15.02
C ASN A 89 1.59 15.94 -14.33
N GLU A 90 0.70 15.30 -15.10
CA GLU A 90 -0.50 14.65 -14.57
C GLU A 90 -0.15 13.43 -13.69
N GLN A 91 0.83 12.61 -14.12
CA GLN A 91 1.35 11.51 -13.30
C GLN A 91 1.86 12.03 -11.94
N TYR A 92 2.67 13.08 -11.97
CA TYR A 92 3.22 13.68 -10.75
C TYR A 92 2.12 14.29 -9.87
N ARG A 93 1.20 15.07 -10.45
CA ARG A 93 0.08 15.70 -9.74
C ARG A 93 -0.80 14.68 -9.01
N LEU A 94 -1.14 13.58 -9.69
CA LEU A 94 -1.93 12.49 -9.09
C LEU A 94 -1.12 11.78 -8.00
N GLY A 95 0.20 11.62 -8.18
CA GLY A 95 1.10 11.10 -7.16
C GLY A 95 1.11 11.97 -5.90
N VAL A 96 1.26 13.29 -6.05
CA VAL A 96 1.19 14.25 -4.93
C VAL A 96 -0.14 14.15 -4.20
N SER A 97 -1.25 14.00 -4.94
CA SER A 97 -2.56 13.79 -4.34
C SER A 97 -2.65 12.51 -3.53
N ALA A 98 -2.11 11.39 -4.04
CA ALA A 98 -2.05 10.12 -3.32
C ALA A 98 -1.18 10.21 -2.05
N GLY A 99 -0.04 10.90 -2.13
CA GLY A 99 0.85 11.12 -0.97
C GLY A 99 0.19 11.95 0.13
N LYS A 100 -0.53 13.01 -0.24
CA LYS A 100 -1.31 13.81 0.71
C LYS A 100 -2.43 12.99 1.35
N ALA A 101 -3.15 12.19 0.57
CA ALA A 101 -4.17 11.30 1.10
C ALA A 101 -3.59 10.28 2.09
N LEU A 102 -2.40 9.73 1.82
CA LEU A 102 -1.71 8.85 2.75
C LEU A 102 -1.31 9.56 4.05
N LYS A 103 -0.88 10.82 3.96
CA LYS A 103 -0.56 11.64 5.14
C LYS A 103 -1.79 11.86 6.02
N GLU A 104 -2.94 12.13 5.42
CA GLU A 104 -4.23 12.24 6.11
C GLU A 104 -4.62 10.91 6.79
N ILE A 105 -4.49 9.78 6.10
CA ILE A 105 -4.73 8.45 6.68
C ILE A 105 -3.87 8.23 7.91
N HIS A 106 -2.59 8.59 7.86
CA HIS A 106 -1.64 8.47 8.95
C HIS A 106 -1.86 9.47 10.10
N SER A 107 -2.76 10.43 9.95
CA SER A 107 -3.16 11.33 11.05
C SER A 107 -3.95 10.62 12.16
N ILE A 108 -4.49 9.43 11.88
CA ILE A 108 -5.21 8.63 12.86
C ILE A 108 -4.18 7.90 13.74
N PRO A 109 -4.07 8.22 15.04
CA PRO A 109 -3.10 7.57 15.92
C PRO A 109 -3.45 6.10 16.17
N ALA A 110 -2.43 5.29 16.41
CA ALA A 110 -2.64 3.93 16.90
C ALA A 110 -3.23 3.93 18.33
N PRO A 111 -4.10 2.98 18.67
CA PRO A 111 -4.52 2.77 20.05
C PRO A 111 -3.34 2.46 20.98
N ASP A 112 -3.40 2.93 22.24
CA ASP A 112 -2.35 2.69 23.25
C ASP A 112 -2.13 1.18 23.54
N THR A 113 -3.09 0.34 23.19
CA THR A 113 -3.03 -1.11 23.37
C THR A 113 -2.15 -1.81 22.33
N VAL A 114 -1.72 -1.12 21.28
CA VAL A 114 -0.88 -1.70 20.24
C VAL A 114 0.55 -1.92 20.75
N GLU A 115 1.08 -3.13 20.59
CA GLU A 115 2.46 -3.45 20.97
C GLU A 115 3.44 -2.51 20.24
N LYS A 116 4.46 -2.01 20.94
CA LYS A 116 5.48 -1.11 20.38
C LYS A 116 6.03 -1.63 19.05
N TRP A 117 6.15 -0.71 18.08
CA TRP A 117 6.57 -1.03 16.71
C TRP A 117 7.87 -1.81 16.64
N GLU A 118 8.90 -1.35 17.29
CA GLU A 118 10.22 -1.97 17.32
C GLU A 118 10.16 -3.45 17.73
N LYS A 119 9.35 -3.77 18.75
CA LYS A 119 9.21 -5.13 19.24
C LYS A 119 8.46 -6.01 18.25
N ARG A 120 7.37 -5.51 17.71
CA ARG A 120 6.52 -6.21 16.74
C ARG A 120 7.26 -6.40 15.41
N PHE A 121 7.91 -5.35 14.93
CA PHE A 121 8.57 -5.38 13.63
C PHE A 121 9.87 -6.21 13.65
N ASN A 122 10.63 -6.21 14.73
CA ASN A 122 11.79 -7.10 14.88
C ASN A 122 11.40 -8.58 14.79
N LYS A 123 10.30 -8.98 15.44
CA LYS A 123 9.76 -10.35 15.29
C LYS A 123 9.38 -10.65 13.83
N LYS A 124 8.78 -9.67 13.14
CA LYS A 124 8.41 -9.75 11.70
C LYS A 124 9.65 -9.94 10.81
N ILE A 125 10.71 -9.17 11.06
CA ILE A 125 12.00 -9.28 10.35
C ILE A 125 12.62 -10.68 10.54
N ASP A 126 12.78 -11.13 11.77
CA ASP A 126 13.47 -12.39 12.08
C ASP A 126 12.72 -13.58 11.47
N ARG A 127 11.39 -13.57 11.54
CA ARG A 127 10.55 -14.57 10.87
C ARG A 127 10.73 -14.54 9.35
N LYS A 128 10.67 -13.38 8.71
CA LYS A 128 10.76 -13.25 7.25
C LYS A 128 12.14 -13.68 6.73
N ILE A 129 13.22 -13.30 7.41
CA ILE A 129 14.58 -13.75 7.07
C ILE A 129 14.71 -15.26 7.20
N LYS A 130 14.20 -15.84 8.31
CA LYS A 130 14.23 -17.30 8.54
C LYS A 130 13.49 -18.06 7.44
N GLU A 131 12.33 -17.53 7.02
CA GLU A 131 11.50 -18.14 5.97
C GLU A 131 12.13 -18.00 4.58
N TYR A 132 12.66 -16.82 4.26
CA TYR A 132 13.36 -16.58 3.00
C TYR A 132 14.59 -17.50 2.83
N LYS A 133 15.37 -17.70 3.89
CA LYS A 133 16.53 -18.62 3.87
C LYS A 133 16.17 -20.05 3.47
N LYS A 134 14.91 -20.47 3.70
CA LYS A 134 14.39 -21.79 3.32
C LYS A 134 13.86 -21.86 1.90
N CYS A 135 13.77 -20.72 1.18
CA CYS A 135 13.29 -20.70 -0.19
C CYS A 135 14.24 -21.45 -1.12
N ARG A 136 13.66 -22.22 -2.05
CA ARG A 136 14.40 -22.93 -3.07
C ARG A 136 15.01 -21.97 -4.10
N ARG A 137 14.20 -21.00 -4.56
CA ARG A 137 14.63 -19.95 -5.49
C ARG A 137 14.77 -18.65 -4.72
N LYS A 138 15.88 -17.95 -4.92
CA LYS A 138 16.25 -16.73 -4.19
C LYS A 138 16.66 -15.63 -5.16
N LEU A 139 16.56 -14.38 -4.71
CA LEU A 139 17.12 -13.24 -5.41
C LEU A 139 18.65 -13.32 -5.44
N HIS A 140 19.26 -13.04 -6.56
CA HIS A 140 20.69 -12.74 -6.62
C HIS A 140 20.97 -11.50 -5.74
N GLY A 141 21.93 -11.60 -4.82
CA GLY A 141 22.17 -10.51 -3.86
C GLY A 141 21.19 -10.43 -2.68
N GLY A 142 20.29 -11.41 -2.50
CA GLY A 142 19.36 -11.42 -1.37
C GLY A 142 20.04 -11.37 0.01
N ASP A 143 21.30 -11.79 0.13
CA ASP A 143 22.09 -11.64 1.35
C ASP A 143 22.47 -10.18 1.62
N LYS A 144 22.64 -9.33 0.58
CA LYS A 144 22.84 -7.88 0.78
C LYS A 144 21.61 -7.24 1.40
N LEU A 145 20.38 -7.62 0.97
CA LEU A 145 19.14 -7.17 1.60
C LEU A 145 19.09 -7.53 3.09
N ILE A 146 19.43 -8.80 3.41
CA ILE A 146 19.44 -9.27 4.80
C ILE A 146 20.47 -8.50 5.63
N ASN A 147 21.66 -8.26 5.10
CA ASN A 147 22.73 -7.52 5.79
C ASN A 147 22.33 -6.07 6.02
N TYR A 148 21.71 -5.42 5.01
CA TYR A 148 21.19 -4.05 5.14
C TYR A 148 20.15 -3.96 6.25
N ILE A 149 19.13 -4.87 6.25
CA ILE A 149 18.12 -4.91 7.29
C ILE A 149 18.75 -5.01 8.68
N LYS A 150 19.71 -5.93 8.86
CA LYS A 150 20.37 -6.15 10.16
C LYS A 150 21.16 -4.94 10.62
N ALA A 151 21.90 -4.28 9.72
CA ALA A 151 22.73 -3.12 10.03
C ALA A 151 21.89 -1.87 10.40
N ASN A 152 20.65 -1.80 9.88
CA ASN A 152 19.79 -0.62 10.04
C ASN A 152 18.63 -0.82 11.03
N LYS A 153 18.54 -1.96 11.75
CA LYS A 153 17.48 -2.23 12.73
C LYS A 153 17.28 -1.12 13.77
N LYS A 154 18.34 -0.40 14.14
CA LYS A 154 18.27 0.69 15.11
C LYS A 154 17.32 1.83 14.69
N PHE A 155 17.12 2.04 13.40
CA PHE A 155 16.22 3.09 12.90
C PHE A 155 14.72 2.79 13.11
N ILE A 156 14.35 1.56 13.49
CA ILE A 156 12.96 1.23 13.84
C ILE A 156 12.63 1.49 15.32
N GLU A 157 13.62 1.88 16.13
CA GLU A 157 13.44 2.18 17.55
C GLU A 157 12.67 3.50 17.72
N ASN A 158 11.76 3.53 18.70
CA ASN A 158 10.96 4.71 19.03
C ASN A 158 10.13 5.30 17.86
N ARG A 159 9.90 4.55 16.78
CA ARG A 159 9.06 5.01 15.69
C ARG A 159 7.61 5.21 16.14
N PRO A 160 6.94 6.28 15.70
CA PRO A 160 5.53 6.49 15.98
C PRO A 160 4.68 5.38 15.35
N GLN A 161 3.46 5.24 15.84
CA GLN A 161 2.49 4.32 15.25
C GLN A 161 1.21 5.05 14.93
N CYS A 162 0.71 4.83 13.72
CA CYS A 162 -0.55 5.37 13.22
C CYS A 162 -1.37 4.27 12.55
N PHE A 163 -2.58 4.60 12.18
CA PHE A 163 -3.36 3.77 11.27
C PHE A 163 -2.67 3.69 9.91
N GLN A 164 -2.58 2.49 9.34
CA GLN A 164 -2.02 2.23 8.02
C GLN A 164 -3.10 1.63 7.11
N HIS A 165 -3.08 1.95 5.83
CA HIS A 165 -3.87 1.27 4.81
C HIS A 165 -3.51 -0.24 4.72
N GLY A 166 -2.23 -0.56 4.92
CA GLY A 166 -1.69 -1.92 4.97
C GLY A 166 -1.38 -2.53 3.61
N ASP A 167 -1.79 -1.89 2.51
CA ASP A 167 -1.53 -2.34 1.14
C ASP A 167 -1.48 -1.18 0.13
N PHE A 168 -0.81 -0.09 0.49
CA PHE A 168 -0.79 1.14 -0.30
C PHE A 168 0.14 1.03 -1.50
N HIS A 169 -0.44 0.81 -2.68
CA HIS A 169 0.25 0.78 -3.97
C HIS A 169 -0.74 1.06 -5.10
N MET A 170 -0.24 1.34 -6.30
CA MET A 170 -1.02 1.82 -7.44
C MET A 170 -2.21 0.90 -7.80
N GLU A 171 -2.10 -0.42 -7.65
CA GLU A 171 -3.20 -1.35 -7.97
C GLU A 171 -4.38 -1.26 -6.99
N ASN A 172 -4.17 -0.64 -5.81
CA ASN A 172 -5.21 -0.31 -4.82
C ASN A 172 -5.63 1.16 -4.91
N MET A 173 -5.54 1.73 -6.10
CA MET A 173 -5.99 3.08 -6.42
C MET A 173 -6.81 3.08 -7.71
N MET A 174 -7.72 4.03 -7.83
CA MET A 174 -8.47 4.32 -9.05
C MET A 174 -8.30 5.78 -9.44
N VAL A 175 -8.53 6.08 -10.72
CA VAL A 175 -8.68 7.44 -11.21
C VAL A 175 -10.14 7.65 -11.60
N ALA A 176 -10.80 8.62 -10.96
CA ALA A 176 -12.16 9.04 -11.25
C ALA A 176 -12.23 10.56 -11.21
N ASP A 177 -12.87 11.17 -12.19
CA ASP A 177 -13.01 12.63 -12.30
C ASP A 177 -11.68 13.40 -12.12
N ASN A 178 -10.60 12.88 -12.71
CA ASN A 178 -9.23 13.44 -12.59
C ASN A 178 -8.67 13.47 -11.16
N LYS A 179 -9.19 12.64 -10.26
CA LYS A 179 -8.74 12.50 -8.88
C LYS A 179 -8.29 11.07 -8.59
N ILE A 180 -7.36 10.95 -7.65
CA ILE A 180 -6.99 9.66 -7.08
C ILE A 180 -8.04 9.24 -6.05
N VAL A 181 -8.46 7.98 -6.14
CA VAL A 181 -9.36 7.34 -5.18
C VAL A 181 -8.63 6.17 -4.56
N ILE A 182 -8.49 6.17 -3.24
CA ILE A 182 -7.84 5.07 -2.50
C ILE A 182 -8.89 4.00 -2.21
N ILE A 183 -8.59 2.75 -2.55
CA ILE A 183 -9.51 1.61 -2.38
C ILE A 183 -8.85 0.47 -1.60
N ASP A 184 -9.66 -0.46 -1.11
CA ASP A 184 -9.23 -1.73 -0.50
C ASP A 184 -8.44 -1.62 0.82
N PHE A 185 -9.06 -1.00 1.83
CA PHE A 185 -8.54 -0.90 3.20
C PHE A 185 -8.58 -2.23 4.00
N ASN A 186 -8.85 -3.36 3.37
CA ASN A 186 -9.04 -4.65 4.06
C ASN A 186 -7.80 -5.16 4.82
N ARG A 187 -6.62 -4.61 4.55
CA ARG A 187 -5.36 -4.98 5.20
C ARG A 187 -4.87 -3.96 6.21
N PHE A 188 -5.75 -3.05 6.64
CA PHE A 188 -5.37 -2.03 7.60
C PHE A 188 -4.68 -2.64 8.84
N ASP A 189 -3.73 -1.92 9.36
CA ASP A 189 -2.98 -2.25 10.59
C ASP A 189 -2.63 -0.94 11.31
N TYR A 190 -1.93 -1.05 12.41
CA TYR A 190 -1.32 0.09 13.09
C TYR A 190 0.19 -0.10 13.10
N GLY A 191 0.95 0.89 12.66
CA GLY A 191 2.41 0.76 12.58
C GLY A 191 3.13 2.05 12.28
N ASP A 192 4.45 1.96 12.01
CA ASP A 192 5.23 3.10 11.58
C ASP A 192 4.67 3.63 10.24
N PRO A 193 4.28 4.92 10.15
CA PRO A 193 3.77 5.51 8.92
C PRO A 193 4.69 5.29 7.70
N TRP A 194 5.99 5.23 7.90
CA TRP A 194 6.93 5.05 6.80
C TRP A 194 7.05 3.58 6.33
N GLU A 195 6.60 2.62 7.13
CA GLU A 195 6.52 1.22 6.68
C GLU A 195 5.50 1.03 5.55
N GLU A 196 4.49 1.87 5.46
CA GLU A 196 3.50 1.84 4.39
C GLU A 196 4.12 1.97 2.99
N PHE A 197 5.24 2.68 2.87
CA PHE A 197 5.97 2.83 1.60
C PHE A 197 6.72 1.56 1.15
N ASN A 198 6.63 0.45 1.87
CA ASN A 198 7.35 -0.78 1.54
C ASN A 198 7.02 -1.35 0.15
N ARG A 199 5.89 -0.95 -0.47
CA ARG A 199 5.46 -1.34 -1.82
C ARG A 199 5.58 -0.22 -2.86
N ILE A 200 6.12 0.92 -2.50
CA ILE A 200 6.32 2.03 -3.46
C ILE A 200 7.17 1.60 -4.67
N ILE A 201 7.99 0.58 -4.49
CA ILE A 201 8.84 -0.01 -5.54
C ILE A 201 7.99 -0.61 -6.67
N TRP A 202 6.86 -1.24 -6.33
CA TRP A 202 5.94 -1.80 -7.32
C TRP A 202 5.32 -0.68 -8.16
N THR A 203 4.90 0.39 -7.49
CA THR A 203 4.42 1.60 -8.14
C THR A 203 5.50 2.25 -9.00
N ALA A 204 6.72 2.39 -8.48
CA ALA A 204 7.86 2.99 -9.19
C ALA A 204 8.28 2.21 -10.44
N LYS A 205 8.19 0.88 -10.41
CA LYS A 205 8.47 0.04 -11.59
C LYS A 205 7.48 0.29 -12.73
N ILE A 206 6.23 0.61 -12.41
CA ILE A 206 5.18 0.91 -13.39
C ILE A 206 5.27 2.38 -13.84
N CYS A 207 5.36 3.31 -12.89
CA CYS A 207 5.37 4.74 -13.14
C CYS A 207 6.24 5.48 -12.09
N PRO A 208 7.55 5.69 -12.40
CA PRO A 208 8.47 6.36 -11.47
C PRO A 208 8.02 7.77 -11.08
N VAL A 209 7.47 8.53 -12.03
CA VAL A 209 7.01 9.90 -11.81
C VAL A 209 5.87 9.96 -10.81
N PHE A 210 4.90 9.05 -10.91
CA PHE A 210 3.80 8.94 -9.94
C PHE A 210 4.32 8.53 -8.55
N ALA A 211 5.25 7.58 -8.49
CA ALA A 211 5.85 7.16 -7.22
C ALA A 211 6.65 8.30 -6.54
N THR A 212 7.37 9.11 -7.33
CA THR A 212 8.03 10.34 -6.86
C THR A 212 7.01 11.28 -6.28
N GLY A 213 5.94 11.57 -7.02
CA GLY A 213 4.85 12.42 -6.53
C GLY A 213 4.23 11.95 -5.22
N ILE A 214 4.07 10.64 -5.00
CA ILE A 214 3.57 10.09 -3.72
C ILE A 214 4.49 10.51 -2.56
N ILE A 215 5.81 10.37 -2.72
CA ILE A 215 6.77 10.74 -1.68
C ILE A 215 6.75 12.24 -1.44
N ASP A 216 6.84 13.03 -2.50
CA ASP A 216 6.86 14.49 -2.42
C ASP A 216 5.58 15.05 -1.81
N GLY A 217 4.43 14.50 -2.20
CA GLY A 217 3.13 14.88 -1.64
C GLY A 217 2.98 14.54 -0.15
N TYR A 218 3.53 13.42 0.28
CA TYR A 218 3.50 13.01 1.68
C TYR A 218 4.40 13.90 2.55
N PHE A 219 5.58 14.23 2.07
CA PHE A 219 6.58 15.02 2.79
C PHE A 219 6.56 16.52 2.46
N GLU A 220 5.67 16.98 1.56
CA GLU A 220 5.61 18.38 1.13
C GLU A 220 6.98 18.87 0.57
N ASN A 221 7.63 18.01 -0.20
CA ASN A 221 8.96 18.17 -0.79
C ASN A 221 10.14 18.23 0.21
N ASP A 222 9.91 18.06 1.50
CA ASP A 222 10.97 18.02 2.53
C ASP A 222 11.17 16.58 3.04
N VAL A 223 11.76 15.73 2.22
CA VAL A 223 11.94 14.30 2.50
C VAL A 223 13.13 14.08 3.45
N PRO A 224 12.91 13.61 4.70
CA PRO A 224 13.99 13.39 5.65
C PRO A 224 14.99 12.32 5.18
N GLU A 225 16.29 12.52 5.39
CA GLU A 225 17.30 11.50 5.04
C GLU A 225 17.03 10.14 5.70
N GLU A 226 16.55 10.15 6.93
CA GLU A 226 16.22 8.93 7.67
C GLU A 226 15.09 8.12 7.00
N PHE A 227 14.16 8.78 6.31
CA PHE A 227 13.10 8.11 5.54
C PHE A 227 13.70 7.14 4.52
N TRP A 228 14.71 7.57 3.77
CA TRP A 228 15.32 6.74 2.73
C TRP A 228 15.96 5.48 3.31
N ARG A 229 16.60 5.59 4.47
CA ARG A 229 17.20 4.43 5.17
C ARG A 229 16.13 3.44 5.63
N LEU A 230 15.02 3.95 6.16
CA LEU A 230 13.88 3.13 6.59
C LEU A 230 13.12 2.57 5.40
N LEU A 231 12.92 3.35 4.33
CA LEU A 231 12.31 2.86 3.09
C LEU A 231 13.05 1.62 2.58
N LEU A 232 14.38 1.67 2.48
CA LEU A 232 15.16 0.53 2.02
C LEU A 232 15.03 -0.66 2.96
N LEU A 233 15.01 -0.45 4.27
CA LEU A 233 14.82 -1.51 5.26
C LEU A 233 13.45 -2.19 5.10
N TYR A 234 12.39 -1.39 5.03
CA TYR A 234 11.02 -1.88 4.91
C TYR A 234 10.78 -2.57 3.57
N ALA A 235 11.28 -1.99 2.48
CA ALA A 235 11.20 -2.55 1.15
C ALA A 235 11.99 -3.86 1.03
N ALA A 236 13.22 -3.92 1.55
CA ALA A 236 14.00 -5.16 1.60
C ALA A 236 13.28 -6.26 2.37
N ASN A 237 12.71 -5.93 3.54
CA ASN A 237 11.93 -6.88 4.33
C ASN A 237 10.67 -7.35 3.62
N ASN A 238 10.01 -6.48 2.84
CA ASN A 238 8.85 -6.85 2.02
C ASN A 238 9.26 -7.72 0.84
N THR A 239 10.35 -7.39 0.15
CA THR A 239 10.92 -8.17 -0.98
C THR A 239 11.23 -9.61 -0.56
N LEU A 240 11.87 -9.83 0.59
CA LEU A 240 12.13 -11.18 1.11
C LEU A 240 10.83 -11.97 1.33
N ALA A 241 9.77 -11.30 1.82
CA ALA A 241 8.46 -11.93 2.01
C ALA A 241 7.77 -12.26 0.69
N SER A 242 7.84 -11.37 -0.31
CA SER A 242 7.22 -11.55 -1.62
C SER A 242 7.83 -12.74 -2.36
N ILE A 243 9.16 -12.88 -2.34
CA ILE A 243 9.86 -14.04 -2.91
C ILE A 243 9.45 -15.33 -2.22
N ARG A 244 9.28 -15.32 -0.90
CA ARG A 244 8.80 -16.49 -0.15
C ARG A 244 7.38 -16.87 -0.57
N TRP A 245 6.49 -15.91 -0.73
CA TRP A 245 5.11 -16.17 -1.17
C TRP A 245 5.08 -16.76 -2.57
N ALA A 246 5.89 -16.22 -3.47
CA ALA A 246 6.07 -16.75 -4.81
C ALA A 246 6.61 -18.20 -4.82
N ASN A 247 7.57 -18.53 -3.93
CA ASN A 247 8.05 -19.90 -3.76
C ASN A 247 6.96 -20.87 -3.24
N LYS A 248 5.90 -20.35 -2.61
CA LYS A 248 4.74 -21.13 -2.16
C LYS A 248 3.61 -21.19 -3.19
N GLY A 249 3.75 -20.56 -4.34
CA GLY A 249 2.70 -20.45 -5.37
C GLY A 249 1.52 -19.55 -4.98
N ILE A 250 1.71 -18.65 -3.98
CA ILE A 250 0.67 -17.68 -3.56
C ILE A 250 0.62 -16.49 -4.51
N SER A 251 1.76 -16.10 -5.11
CA SER A 251 1.87 -15.06 -6.12
C SER A 251 2.69 -15.55 -7.30
N ASP A 252 2.57 -14.87 -8.44
CA ASP A 252 3.39 -15.18 -9.61
C ASP A 252 4.87 -14.98 -9.30
N PHE A 253 5.67 -16.00 -9.61
CA PHE A 253 7.08 -16.01 -9.24
C PHE A 253 7.89 -15.01 -10.05
N GLN A 254 7.65 -14.94 -11.36
CA GLN A 254 8.40 -14.06 -12.23
C GLN A 254 8.13 -12.59 -11.89
N THR A 255 6.86 -12.23 -11.69
CA THR A 255 6.46 -10.88 -11.27
C THR A 255 7.15 -10.45 -9.98
N MET A 256 7.19 -11.34 -8.97
CA MET A 256 7.84 -11.00 -7.69
C MET A 256 9.36 -10.89 -7.82
N MET A 257 9.97 -11.69 -8.70
CA MET A 257 11.40 -11.57 -8.99
C MET A 257 11.71 -10.27 -9.75
N ASP A 258 10.89 -9.89 -10.73
CA ASP A 258 11.06 -8.66 -11.51
C ASP A 258 10.99 -7.41 -10.61
N TYR A 259 10.10 -7.39 -9.60
CA TYR A 259 10.06 -6.33 -8.60
C TYR A 259 11.29 -6.34 -7.68
N ALA A 260 11.77 -7.53 -7.30
CA ALA A 260 12.94 -7.67 -6.45
C ALA A 260 14.23 -7.24 -7.15
N GLU A 261 14.38 -7.59 -8.42
CA GLU A 261 15.51 -7.19 -9.27
C GLU A 261 15.48 -5.68 -9.51
N PHE A 262 14.34 -5.11 -9.88
CA PHE A 262 14.19 -3.65 -10.02
C PHE A 262 14.59 -2.90 -8.74
N PHE A 263 14.16 -3.39 -7.57
CA PHE A 263 14.58 -2.80 -6.29
C PHE A 263 16.08 -2.89 -6.09
N TYR A 264 16.68 -4.06 -6.35
CA TYR A 264 18.10 -4.29 -6.17
C TYR A 264 18.94 -3.40 -7.09
N GLU A 265 18.54 -3.27 -8.37
CA GLU A 265 19.22 -2.45 -9.38
C GLU A 265 19.11 -0.95 -9.05
N THR A 266 17.92 -0.46 -8.75
CA THR A 266 17.69 0.97 -8.49
C THR A 266 18.31 1.46 -7.19
N THR A 267 18.69 0.54 -6.29
CA THR A 267 19.42 0.84 -5.06
C THR A 267 20.91 0.48 -5.14
N ASP A 268 21.43 0.15 -6.34
CA ASP A 268 22.81 -0.29 -6.54
C ASP A 268 23.23 -1.38 -5.55
N GLY A 269 22.40 -2.42 -5.46
CA GLY A 269 22.63 -3.52 -4.52
C GLY A 269 22.62 -3.12 -3.05
N MET A 270 21.81 -2.14 -2.66
CA MET A 270 21.66 -1.54 -1.33
C MET A 270 22.77 -0.54 -0.94
N GLU A 271 23.58 -0.08 -1.88
CA GLU A 271 24.63 0.92 -1.65
C GLU A 271 24.08 2.35 -1.84
N ARG A 272 23.12 2.51 -2.74
CA ARG A 272 22.42 3.77 -2.97
C ARG A 272 21.21 3.89 -2.06
N ILE A 273 21.22 4.88 -1.16
CA ILE A 273 20.15 5.12 -0.17
C ILE A 273 18.88 5.67 -0.84
N ILE A 274 19.04 6.65 -1.75
CA ILE A 274 17.94 7.20 -2.54
C ILE A 274 17.85 6.39 -3.84
N PRO A 275 16.78 5.64 -4.10
CA PRO A 275 16.67 4.84 -5.31
C PRO A 275 16.75 5.69 -6.57
N SER A 276 17.37 5.17 -7.64
CA SER A 276 17.60 5.93 -8.88
C SER A 276 16.33 6.32 -9.64
N TRP A 277 15.19 5.71 -9.34
CA TRP A 277 13.91 6.07 -9.94
C TRP A 277 13.29 7.33 -9.30
N TYR A 278 13.73 7.73 -8.10
CA TYR A 278 13.26 8.96 -7.48
C TYR A 278 14.00 10.15 -8.07
N ASN A 279 13.27 11.01 -8.74
CA ASN A 279 13.76 12.27 -9.28
C ASN A 279 12.92 13.41 -8.70
N ASN A 280 13.52 14.23 -7.84
CA ASN A 280 12.84 15.44 -7.35
C ASN A 280 12.55 16.37 -8.54
N MET A 281 11.25 16.55 -8.86
CA MET A 281 10.82 17.36 -10.02
C MET A 281 11.11 18.86 -9.83
N ASP A 282 11.21 19.36 -8.58
CA ASP A 282 11.53 20.77 -8.30
C ASP A 282 12.97 21.12 -8.72
N SER A 283 13.91 20.17 -8.77
CA SER A 283 15.26 20.42 -9.27
C SER A 283 15.31 20.66 -10.78
N ASN A 284 14.33 20.16 -11.52
CA ASN A 284 14.29 20.29 -12.98
C ASN A 284 13.54 21.53 -13.48
N LEU A 285 12.74 22.20 -12.61
CA LEU A 285 12.04 23.45 -12.95
C LEU A 285 12.94 24.70 -12.88
N ASN A 286 14.14 24.59 -12.28
CA ASN A 286 15.10 25.68 -12.16
C ASN A 286 16.23 25.67 -13.22
N GLU A 287 16.19 24.73 -14.19
CA GLU A 287 17.19 24.64 -15.27
C GLU A 287 16.66 25.11 -16.65
N HIS A 288 15.54 25.84 -16.69
CA HIS A 288 15.02 26.43 -17.94
C HIS A 288 14.78 27.94 -17.85
#